data_84b2fa916ca1916d0f0caf74c6eceb30
#
_entry.id   84b2fa916ca1916d0f0caf74c6eceb30
#
_cell.length_a   1.000
_cell.length_b   1.000
_cell.length_c   1.000
_cell.angle_alpha   90.00
_cell.angle_beta   90.00
_cell.angle_gamma   90.00
#
_symmetry.space_group_name_H-M   'P 1'
#
loop_
_entity.id
_entity.type
_entity.pdbx_description
1 polymer ?
#
loop_
_entity_poly.entity_id
_entity_poly.type
_entity_poly.pdbx_seq_one_letter_code
_entity_poly.pdbx_strand_id
1 'polypeptide(L)'
;YWTYNIVMDTPLKQKAEFRLGQIVSHSKFRYRGVIVDADPYFQGTEEWYENVAKSKPAKNKPWYHVLVHGQGNETYVAEGNLLSDENTDPIDHPFIEVFFNEYDNSGSYSLKQNFN
;
A
#
# COMPACT_ATOMS: atom_id res chain seq x y z
N TYR A 1 11.94 4.51 -27.39
CA TYR A 1 11.67 4.17 -27.32
C TYR A 1 11.24 4.54 -26.99
N TRP A 2 11.48 4.47 -26.95
CA TRP A 2 11.11 4.40 -26.96
C TRP A 2 10.62 4.96 -26.67
N THR A 3 11.01 5.25 -27.07
CA THR A 3 10.59 5.09 -27.11
C THR A 3 9.78 5.24 -26.76
N TYR A 4 9.65 5.53 -26.68
CA TYR A 4 8.90 5.23 -26.45
C TYR A 4 8.33 5.61 -25.91
N ASN A 5 8.62 5.98 -26.05
CA ASN A 5 8.09 5.79 -25.66
C ASN A 5 7.30 6.01 -25.31
N ILE A 6 7.26 6.19 -25.39
CA ILE A 6 6.59 5.98 -25.15
C ILE A 6 5.84 5.97 -24.69
N VAL A 7 5.71 6.16 -24.69
CA VAL A 7 5.18 5.78 -24.18
C VAL A 7 4.51 5.60 -23.61
N MET A 8 4.44 5.43 -23.43
CA MET A 8 4.07 5.11 -22.90
C MET A 8 3.59 5.07 -22.28
N ASP A 9 3.58 5.10 -21.96
CA ASP A 9 3.29 5.04 -21.16
C ASP A 9 2.46 5.05 -20.47
N THR A 10 2.20 5.51 -20.61
CA THR A 10 1.36 5.69 -19.77
C THR A 10 1.14 5.14 -18.34
N PRO A 11 0.30 4.15 -17.94
CA PRO A 11 0.16 3.69 -16.56
C PRO A 11 1.46 3.30 -15.96
N LEU A 12 2.33 2.87 -16.80
CA LEU A 12 3.65 2.53 -16.31
C LEU A 12 4.40 3.68 -15.76
N LYS A 13 3.99 4.88 -16.11
CA LYS A 13 4.64 6.07 -15.60
C LYS A 13 4.21 6.40 -14.20
N GLN A 14 3.19 5.73 -13.71
CA GLN A 14 2.69 5.97 -12.37
C GLN A 14 3.46 5.10 -11.39
N LYS A 15 4.67 5.51 -11.06
CA LYS A 15 5.48 4.76 -10.13
C LYS A 15 4.89 4.81 -8.75
N ALA A 16 4.79 3.65 -8.14
CA ALA A 16 4.36 3.57 -6.74
C ALA A 16 5.45 4.17 -5.86
N GLU A 17 5.04 5.02 -4.94
CA GLU A 17 5.96 5.66 -4.01
C GLU A 17 6.38 4.72 -2.91
N PHE A 18 5.54 3.76 -2.57
CA PHE A 18 5.78 2.84 -1.48
C PHE A 18 5.92 1.42 -2.01
N ARG A 19 6.62 0.58 -1.25
CA ARG A 19 6.91 -0.80 -1.65
C ARG A 19 6.04 -1.77 -0.88
N LEU A 20 5.82 -2.95 -1.46
CA LEU A 20 5.20 -4.04 -0.72
C LEU A 20 6.11 -4.40 0.46
N GLY A 21 5.51 -4.56 1.62
CA GLY A 21 6.25 -4.85 2.84
C GLY A 21 6.71 -3.62 3.60
N GLN A 22 6.52 -2.44 3.05
CA GLN A 22 6.95 -1.21 3.73
C GLN A 22 5.97 -0.85 4.84
N ILE A 23 6.50 -0.42 5.97
CA ILE A 23 5.69 0.06 7.08
C ILE A 23 5.35 1.53 6.81
N VAL A 24 4.06 1.84 6.90
CA VAL A 24 3.54 3.17 6.62
C VAL A 24 2.60 3.60 7.73
N SER A 25 2.26 4.89 7.74
CA SER A 25 1.22 5.40 8.62
C SER A 25 0.22 6.20 7.80
N HIS A 26 -1.03 6.21 8.27
CA HIS A 26 -2.09 6.99 7.62
C HIS A 26 -1.97 8.44 8.08
N SER A 27 -1.92 9.37 7.14
CA SER A 27 -1.65 10.76 7.45
C SER A 27 -2.77 11.40 8.27
N LYS A 28 -4.00 10.92 8.12
CA LYS A 28 -5.14 11.50 8.83
C LYS A 28 -5.54 10.70 10.05
N PHE A 29 -5.67 9.38 9.90
CA PHE A 29 -6.14 8.53 10.99
C PHE A 29 -5.02 8.02 11.88
N ARG A 30 -3.77 8.22 11.48
CA ARG A 30 -2.59 8.01 12.31
C ARG A 30 -2.31 6.57 12.68
N TYR A 31 -2.98 5.60 12.07
CA TYR A 31 -2.63 4.21 12.34
C TYR A 31 -1.40 3.81 11.52
N ARG A 32 -0.70 2.80 12.03
CA ARG A 32 0.43 2.19 11.33
C ARG A 32 -0.04 0.93 10.64
N GLY A 33 0.67 0.54 9.61
CA GLY A 33 0.37 -0.70 8.93
C GLY A 33 1.48 -1.08 7.98
N VAL A 34 1.28 -2.21 7.30
CA VAL A 34 2.25 -2.69 6.32
C VAL A 34 1.54 -2.95 5.00
N ILE A 35 2.19 -2.57 3.92
CA ILE A 35 1.61 -2.69 2.58
C ILE A 35 1.77 -4.13 2.10
N VAL A 36 0.64 -4.74 1.68
CA VAL A 36 0.64 -6.12 1.17
C VAL A 36 0.36 -6.18 -0.32
N ASP A 37 -0.22 -5.13 -0.89
CA ASP A 37 -0.51 -5.11 -2.31
C ASP A 37 -0.66 -3.67 -2.77
N ALA A 38 -0.48 -3.44 -4.06
CA ALA A 38 -0.57 -2.10 -4.61
C ALA A 38 -1.20 -2.17 -5.98
N ASP A 39 -2.14 -1.24 -6.21
CA ASP A 39 -2.76 -1.07 -7.52
C ASP A 39 -2.23 0.21 -8.15
N PRO A 40 -1.91 0.21 -9.43
CA PRO A 40 -1.37 1.43 -10.07
C PRO A 40 -2.40 2.56 -10.14
N TYR A 41 -3.68 2.23 -10.02
CA TYR A 41 -4.75 3.21 -9.98
C TYR A 41 -5.91 2.56 -9.24
N PHE A 42 -6.92 3.37 -8.91
CA PHE A 42 -8.06 2.90 -8.11
C PHE A 42 -8.76 1.73 -8.80
N GLN A 43 -8.94 0.64 -8.06
CA GLN A 43 -9.57 -0.59 -8.56
C GLN A 43 -10.87 -0.93 -7.85
N GLY A 44 -11.34 -0.06 -6.97
CA GLY A 44 -12.60 -0.29 -6.27
C GLY A 44 -13.80 0.08 -7.10
N THR A 45 -14.97 0.04 -6.47
CA THR A 45 -16.20 0.43 -7.15
C THR A 45 -16.47 1.91 -6.92
N GLU A 46 -17.27 2.49 -7.81
CA GLU A 46 -17.67 3.88 -7.67
C GLU A 46 -18.48 4.07 -6.39
N GLU A 47 -19.30 3.09 -6.06
CA GLU A 47 -20.11 3.15 -4.85
C GLU A 47 -19.22 3.20 -3.60
N TRP A 48 -18.22 2.35 -3.54
CA TRP A 48 -17.29 2.36 -2.41
C TRP A 48 -16.57 3.70 -2.31
N TYR A 49 -16.16 4.22 -3.48
CA TYR A 49 -15.42 5.48 -3.50
C TYR A 49 -16.28 6.62 -2.95
N GLU A 50 -17.53 6.68 -3.36
CA GLU A 50 -18.42 7.75 -2.92
C GLU A 50 -18.75 7.65 -1.43
N ASN A 51 -18.88 6.41 -0.92
CA ASN A 51 -19.32 6.22 0.45
C ASN A 51 -18.20 6.14 1.46
N VAL A 52 -17.03 5.68 1.07
CA VAL A 52 -15.95 5.40 2.01
C VAL A 52 -14.79 6.37 1.85
N ALA A 53 -14.43 6.72 0.64
CA ALA A 53 -13.29 7.62 0.40
C ALA A 53 -13.71 9.07 0.59
N LYS A 54 -13.85 9.48 1.84
CA LYS A 54 -14.43 10.78 2.17
C LYS A 54 -13.65 11.96 1.62
N SER A 55 -12.34 11.85 1.56
CA SER A 55 -11.50 12.95 1.07
C SER A 55 -11.42 13.00 -0.46
N LYS A 56 -12.06 12.04 -1.14
CA LYS A 56 -12.06 11.97 -2.60
C LYS A 56 -10.66 12.03 -3.19
N PRO A 57 -9.75 11.13 -2.77
CA PRO A 57 -8.38 11.19 -3.28
C PRO A 57 -8.32 10.81 -4.75
N ALA A 58 -7.20 11.14 -5.39
CA ALA A 58 -7.03 10.91 -6.82
C ALA A 58 -7.17 9.44 -7.16
N LYS A 59 -7.97 9.13 -8.18
CA LYS A 59 -8.16 7.76 -8.63
C LYS A 59 -7.06 7.31 -9.58
N ASN A 60 -6.37 8.24 -10.22
CA ASN A 60 -5.38 7.92 -11.25
C ASN A 60 -3.96 7.81 -10.70
N LYS A 61 -3.84 7.59 -9.40
CA LYS A 61 -2.56 7.38 -8.73
C LYS A 61 -2.62 6.07 -7.97
N PRO A 62 -1.49 5.56 -7.50
CA PRO A 62 -1.50 4.27 -6.81
C PRO A 62 -2.37 4.24 -5.56
N TRP A 63 -2.95 3.07 -5.32
CA TRP A 63 -3.71 2.76 -4.11
C TRP A 63 -3.14 1.48 -3.51
N TYR A 64 -3.18 1.38 -2.18
CA TYR A 64 -2.47 0.32 -1.47
C TYR A 64 -3.39 -0.44 -0.53
N HIS A 65 -3.13 -1.73 -0.43
CA HIS A 65 -3.79 -2.59 0.56
C HIS A 65 -2.87 -2.66 1.77
N VAL A 66 -3.38 -2.28 2.93
CA VAL A 66 -2.58 -2.10 4.14
C VAL A 66 -3.15 -2.96 5.26
N LEU A 67 -2.31 -3.80 5.86
CA LEU A 67 -2.67 -4.53 7.07
C LEU A 67 -2.48 -3.59 8.25
N VAL A 68 -3.55 -3.33 8.99
CA VAL A 68 -3.56 -2.31 10.04
C VAL A 68 -3.02 -2.88 11.33
N HIS A 69 -2.06 -2.19 11.92
CA HIS A 69 -1.43 -2.62 13.17
C HIS A 69 -2.45 -2.68 14.30
N GLY A 70 -2.53 -3.81 14.98
CA GLY A 70 -3.32 -3.94 16.19
C GLY A 70 -4.81 -4.06 15.97
N GLN A 71 -5.31 -3.99 14.74
CA GLN A 71 -6.74 -3.98 14.47
C GLN A 71 -7.24 -5.24 13.80
N GLY A 72 -6.37 -6.01 13.18
CA GLY A 72 -6.77 -7.24 12.50
C GLY A 72 -7.51 -7.03 11.20
N ASN A 73 -7.55 -5.81 10.68
CA ASN A 73 -8.26 -5.52 9.43
C ASN A 73 -7.28 -5.06 8.35
N GLU A 74 -7.81 -4.94 7.14
CA GLU A 74 -7.09 -4.44 5.99
C GLU A 74 -7.81 -3.20 5.49
N THR A 75 -7.06 -2.18 5.07
CA THR A 75 -7.63 -0.97 4.50
C THR A 75 -7.09 -0.73 3.11
N TYR A 76 -7.85 0.00 2.30
CA TYR A 76 -7.47 0.35 0.93
C TYR A 76 -7.27 1.85 0.89
N VAL A 77 -6.04 2.28 0.65
CA VAL A 77 -5.63 3.66 0.92
C VAL A 77 -4.95 4.26 -0.29
N ALA A 78 -5.37 5.47 -0.65
CA ALA A 78 -4.72 6.21 -1.73
C ALA A 78 -3.32 6.65 -1.31
N GLU A 79 -2.43 6.73 -2.28
CA GLU A 79 -1.03 7.07 -2.02
C GLU A 79 -0.87 8.36 -1.24
N GLY A 80 -1.68 9.36 -1.57
CA GLY A 80 -1.57 10.67 -0.92
C GLY A 80 -1.94 10.68 0.55
N ASN A 81 -2.55 9.61 1.04
CA ASN A 81 -2.93 9.51 2.44
C ASN A 81 -1.97 8.67 3.27
N LEU A 82 -0.86 8.26 2.69
CA LEU A 82 0.12 7.44 3.38
C LEU A 82 1.44 8.18 3.51
N LEU A 83 2.14 7.88 4.59
CA LEU A 83 3.48 8.40 4.87
C LEU A 83 4.38 7.24 5.23
N SER A 84 5.65 7.33 4.85
CA SER A 84 6.65 6.40 5.36
C SER A 84 6.74 6.57 6.87
N ASP A 85 6.82 5.45 7.59
CA ASP A 85 6.88 5.49 9.03
C ASP A 85 8.31 5.21 9.48
N GLU A 86 8.87 6.11 10.27
CA GLU A 86 10.22 5.93 10.78
C GLU A 86 10.26 4.95 11.95
N ASN A 87 9.11 4.64 12.53
CA ASN A 87 9.04 3.64 13.58
C ASN A 87 9.15 2.26 12.97
N THR A 88 10.18 1.52 13.36
CA THR A 88 10.45 0.20 12.79
C THR A 88 9.90 -0.94 13.63
N ASP A 89 9.10 -0.65 14.65
CA ASP A 89 8.49 -1.72 15.45
C ASP A 89 7.62 -2.61 14.57
N PRO A 90 7.55 -3.90 14.88
CA PRO A 90 6.76 -4.83 14.07
C PRO A 90 5.29 -4.45 14.02
N ILE A 91 4.65 -4.87 12.95
CA ILE A 91 3.20 -4.71 12.80
C ILE A 91 2.52 -5.93 13.38
N ASP A 92 1.57 -5.69 14.29
CA ASP A 92 0.81 -6.76 14.92
C ASP A 92 -0.46 -7.00 14.09
N HIS A 93 -0.45 -8.08 13.32
CA HIS A 93 -1.60 -8.43 12.48
C HIS A 93 -1.57 -9.94 12.23
N PRO A 94 -2.74 -10.59 12.25
CA PRO A 94 -2.78 -12.06 12.10
C PRO A 94 -2.27 -12.55 10.76
N PHE A 95 -2.26 -11.72 9.72
CA PHE A 95 -1.83 -12.16 8.39
C PHE A 95 -0.36 -11.86 8.09
N ILE A 96 0.39 -11.36 9.06
CA ILE A 96 1.81 -11.06 8.81
C ILE A 96 2.54 -12.31 8.33
N GLU A 97 2.34 -13.42 9.01
CA GLU A 97 3.06 -14.65 8.66
C GLU A 97 2.56 -15.29 7.36
N VAL A 98 1.38 -14.87 6.90
CA VAL A 98 0.88 -15.36 5.62
C VAL A 98 1.66 -14.74 4.47
N PHE A 99 1.95 -13.46 4.57
CA PHE A 99 2.55 -12.71 3.45
C PHE A 99 4.05 -12.56 3.55
N PHE A 100 4.62 -12.55 4.75
CA PHE A 100 5.99 -12.08 4.95
C PHE A 100 6.86 -13.10 5.64
N ASN A 101 8.16 -12.99 5.35
CA ASN A 101 9.19 -13.71 6.09
C ASN A 101 9.37 -13.07 7.46
N GLU A 102 10.21 -13.70 8.28
CA GLU A 102 10.51 -13.17 9.60
C GLU A 102 11.04 -11.75 9.49
N TYR A 103 10.54 -10.87 10.36
CA TYR A 103 10.87 -9.45 10.30
C TYR A 103 12.25 -9.20 10.92
N ASP A 104 13.04 -8.39 10.26
CA ASP A 104 14.41 -8.08 10.69
C ASP A 104 14.55 -6.70 11.30
N ASN A 105 13.42 -6.03 11.61
CA ASN A 105 13.39 -4.72 12.25
C ASN A 105 13.97 -3.59 11.40
N SER A 106 14.01 -3.78 10.08
CA SER A 106 14.57 -2.78 9.17
C SER A 106 13.60 -1.70 8.76
N GLY A 107 12.32 -1.86 9.12
CA GLY A 107 11.28 -0.95 8.64
C GLY A 107 10.57 -1.47 7.41
N SER A 108 10.96 -2.62 6.92
CA SER A 108 10.38 -3.21 5.73
C SER A 108 10.35 -4.72 5.89
N TYR A 109 9.22 -5.32 5.55
CA TYR A 109 9.07 -6.76 5.54
C TYR A 109 9.43 -7.29 4.16
N SER A 110 9.93 -8.51 4.09
CA SER A 110 10.15 -9.15 2.80
C SER A 110 9.05 -10.17 2.53
N LEU A 111 8.52 -10.15 1.32
CA LEU A 111 7.46 -11.06 0.92
C LEU A 111 7.99 -12.49 0.85
N LYS A 112 7.15 -13.43 1.24
CA LYS A 112 7.46 -14.84 1.00
C LYS A 112 7.52 -15.07 -0.49
N GLN A 113 8.50 -15.83 -0.91
CA GLN A 113 8.78 -15.93 -2.33
C GLN A 113 7.90 -16.89 -3.07
N ASN A 114 7.26 -17.75 -2.38
CA ASN A 114 6.66 -18.85 -3.09
C ASN A 114 5.20 -18.97 -2.77
N PHE A 115 4.39 -18.36 -3.58
CA PHE A 115 2.95 -18.44 -3.43
C PHE A 115 2.32 -19.42 -4.40
N ASN A 116 3.08 -20.19 -5.06
CA ASN A 116 2.54 -21.11 -6.07
C ASN A 116 1.76 -22.24 -5.47
#